data_819d03a451ba901975873a3facb41dc0
#
_entry.id   819d03a451ba901975873a3facb41dc0
#
_cell.length_a   1.000
_cell.length_b   1.000
_cell.length_c   1.000
_cell.angle_alpha   90.00
_cell.angle_beta   90.00
_cell.angle_gamma   90.00
#
_symmetry.space_group_name_H-M   'P 1'
#
loop_
_entity.id
_entity.type
_entity.pdbx_description
1 polymer ?
#
loop_
_entity_poly.entity_id
_entity_poly.type
_entity_poly.pdbx_seq_one_letter_code
_entity_poly.pdbx_strand_id
1 'polypeptide(L)'
;MRIEDLNIDSVLICTPAKVASASFLYSIQPSFSKKVQHRHCLETLKNTLQGENNLIITGIRNPLDRNVSYFFQHCHLEHHNDFKTSANNYEGEYCYVMPREELLETDTLELINLFFSHQNHFSFNDWFYEFFEITKIVDTAFDKNVGIQIYSLPNNNYLMVYVYEKISTNLNFIQSFFNIKEFRHDNNSSILKHKTKYKTFKDLIVLDDGYKTKLLNTPIMKYFYSDEAIEEFHRKYK
;
A
#
# COMPACT_ATOMS: atom_id res chain seq x y z
N MET A 1 16.25 18.64 -2.90
CA MET A 1 16.78 17.36 -3.43
C MET A 1 15.83 16.88 -4.52
N ARG A 2 16.33 16.55 -5.66
CA ARG A 2 15.60 15.97 -6.80
C ARG A 2 16.13 14.59 -7.11
N ILE A 3 15.36 13.76 -7.79
CA ILE A 3 15.81 12.41 -8.19
C ILE A 3 17.05 12.47 -9.08
N GLU A 4 17.20 13.53 -9.87
CA GLU A 4 18.36 13.79 -10.74
C GLU A 4 19.67 13.96 -9.93
N ASP A 5 19.55 14.50 -8.71
CA ASP A 5 20.68 14.73 -7.81
C ASP A 5 21.23 13.40 -7.21
N LEU A 6 20.47 12.31 -7.30
CA LEU A 6 20.78 11.01 -6.67
C LEU A 6 21.48 10.00 -7.62
N ASN A 7 21.70 10.36 -8.89
CA ASN A 7 22.30 9.47 -9.90
C ASN A 7 21.62 8.08 -9.98
N ILE A 8 20.28 8.05 -9.98
CA ILE A 8 19.50 6.82 -9.97
C ILE A 8 19.45 6.17 -11.35
N ASP A 9 19.65 4.86 -11.43
CA ASP A 9 19.62 4.06 -12.67
C ASP A 9 18.28 3.33 -12.86
N SER A 10 17.60 2.99 -11.78
CA SER A 10 16.26 2.39 -11.84
C SER A 10 15.38 2.79 -10.66
N VAL A 11 14.07 2.72 -10.86
CA VAL A 11 13.06 2.91 -9.80
C VAL A 11 12.29 1.61 -9.64
N LEU A 12 12.27 1.09 -8.42
CA LEU A 12 11.41 -0.03 -8.03
C LEU A 12 10.32 0.46 -7.07
N ILE A 13 9.07 0.43 -7.51
CA ILE A 13 7.92 0.63 -6.63
C ILE A 13 7.56 -0.73 -6.06
N CYS A 14 8.02 -1.01 -4.84
CA CYS A 14 7.80 -2.26 -4.12
C CYS A 14 6.92 -2.00 -2.89
N THR A 15 5.68 -2.40 -2.95
CA THR A 15 4.68 -2.05 -1.94
C THR A 15 3.76 -3.22 -1.66
N PRO A 16 3.17 -3.31 -0.46
CA PRO A 16 1.93 -4.08 -0.32
C PRO A 16 0.83 -3.43 -1.17
N ALA A 17 -0.19 -4.20 -1.53
CA ALA A 17 -1.29 -3.68 -2.32
C ALA A 17 -2.08 -2.57 -1.60
N LYS A 18 -2.72 -1.66 -2.36
CA LYS A 18 -3.68 -0.62 -1.89
C LYS A 18 -3.07 0.56 -1.14
N VAL A 19 -1.83 0.91 -1.46
CA VAL A 19 -1.11 2.06 -0.89
C VAL A 19 -0.75 3.13 -1.94
N ALA A 20 -1.49 3.24 -3.05
CA ALA A 20 -1.28 4.16 -4.18
C ALA A 20 -0.04 3.85 -5.06
N SER A 21 0.44 2.63 -5.09
CA SER A 21 1.60 2.24 -5.92
C SER A 21 1.39 2.48 -7.42
N ALA A 22 0.17 2.23 -7.93
CA ALA A 22 -0.18 2.52 -9.32
C ALA A 22 -0.13 4.02 -9.63
N SER A 23 -0.56 4.87 -8.69
CA SER A 23 -0.47 6.34 -8.83
C SER A 23 0.97 6.80 -8.98
N PHE A 24 1.90 6.25 -8.20
CA PHE A 24 3.33 6.51 -8.36
C PHE A 24 3.85 6.00 -9.70
N LEU A 25 3.51 4.75 -10.09
CA LEU A 25 3.93 4.19 -11.38
C LEU A 25 3.55 5.09 -12.56
N TYR A 26 2.27 5.38 -12.69
CA TYR A 26 1.75 6.16 -13.83
C TYR A 26 2.13 7.65 -13.80
N SER A 27 2.54 8.15 -12.62
CA SER A 27 3.06 9.52 -12.52
C SER A 27 4.54 9.61 -12.89
N ILE A 28 5.35 8.63 -12.48
CA ILE A 28 6.81 8.67 -12.66
C ILE A 28 7.22 8.14 -14.03
N GLN A 29 6.63 7.04 -14.47
CA GLN A 29 7.05 6.33 -15.69
C GLN A 29 7.13 7.21 -16.95
N PRO A 30 6.19 8.16 -17.21
CA PRO A 30 6.28 9.04 -18.38
C PRO A 30 7.44 10.05 -18.35
N SER A 31 7.91 10.41 -17.15
CA SER A 31 8.92 11.46 -16.94
C SER A 31 10.32 10.92 -16.64
N PHE A 32 10.43 9.64 -16.34
CA PHE A 32 11.71 9.00 -16.00
C PHE A 32 12.20 8.15 -17.18
N SER A 33 13.33 8.55 -17.77
CA SER A 33 13.88 7.91 -18.99
C SER A 33 14.51 6.55 -18.76
N LYS A 34 14.73 6.18 -17.49
CA LYS A 34 15.33 4.90 -17.11
C LYS A 34 14.24 3.90 -16.68
N LYS A 35 14.64 2.72 -16.22
CA LYS A 35 13.72 1.64 -15.88
C LYS A 35 12.84 1.95 -14.66
N VAL A 36 11.52 1.84 -14.79
CA VAL A 36 10.57 1.88 -13.68
C VAL A 36 9.84 0.54 -13.60
N GLN A 37 9.84 -0.08 -12.43
CA GLN A 37 9.17 -1.36 -12.17
C GLN A 37 8.18 -1.22 -11.01
N HIS A 38 7.09 -1.95 -11.08
CA HIS A 38 6.12 -2.09 -9.99
C HIS A 38 5.97 -3.56 -9.61
N ARG A 39 6.17 -3.87 -8.34
CA ARG A 39 6.10 -5.24 -7.79
C ARG A 39 5.52 -5.20 -6.39
N HIS A 40 4.91 -6.32 -6.00
CA HIS A 40 4.45 -6.55 -4.62
C HIS A 40 5.32 -7.59 -3.88
N CYS A 41 6.27 -8.19 -4.57
CA CYS A 41 7.11 -9.28 -4.09
C CYS A 41 8.41 -8.75 -3.45
N LEU A 42 8.68 -9.13 -2.21
CA LEU A 42 9.88 -8.75 -1.48
C LEU A 42 11.16 -9.42 -2.00
N GLU A 43 11.06 -10.55 -2.71
CA GLU A 43 12.19 -11.15 -3.40
C GLU A 43 12.76 -10.21 -4.48
N THR A 44 11.89 -9.48 -5.19
CA THR A 44 12.35 -8.45 -6.13
C THR A 44 13.09 -7.31 -5.40
N LEU A 45 12.65 -6.94 -4.20
CA LEU A 45 13.35 -5.96 -3.37
C LEU A 45 14.75 -6.45 -2.98
N LYS A 46 14.87 -7.70 -2.48
CA LYS A 46 16.16 -8.30 -2.12
C LYS A 46 17.13 -8.28 -3.29
N ASN A 47 16.67 -8.69 -4.48
CA ASN A 47 17.47 -8.69 -5.70
C ASN A 47 17.88 -7.27 -6.15
N THR A 48 16.99 -6.29 -6.03
CA THR A 48 17.26 -4.89 -6.37
C THR A 48 18.32 -4.29 -5.45
N LEU A 49 18.29 -4.59 -4.17
CA LEU A 49 19.26 -4.08 -3.18
C LEU A 49 20.67 -4.66 -3.34
N GLN A 50 20.83 -5.78 -4.06
CA GLN A 50 22.15 -6.31 -4.43
C GLN A 50 22.83 -5.49 -5.53
N GLY A 51 22.04 -4.76 -6.34
CA GLY A 51 22.53 -3.80 -7.31
C GLY A 51 22.88 -2.45 -6.67
N GLU A 52 23.15 -1.47 -7.50
CA GLU A 52 23.52 -0.11 -7.10
C GLU A 52 22.65 0.94 -7.80
N ASN A 53 22.64 2.15 -7.26
CA ASN A 53 21.97 3.32 -7.83
C ASN A 53 20.45 3.11 -8.06
N ASN A 54 19.77 2.37 -7.19
CA ASN A 54 18.34 2.16 -7.29
C ASN A 54 17.58 3.05 -6.32
N LEU A 55 16.44 3.58 -6.75
CA LEU A 55 15.43 4.15 -5.87
C LEU A 55 14.30 3.15 -5.64
N ILE A 56 14.13 2.72 -4.40
CA ILE A 56 13.00 1.91 -3.96
C ILE A 56 11.93 2.86 -3.41
N ILE A 57 10.68 2.64 -3.80
CA ILE A 57 9.53 3.40 -3.28
C ILE A 57 8.58 2.42 -2.61
N THR A 58 8.24 2.67 -1.36
CA THR A 58 7.22 1.91 -0.63
C THR A 58 6.26 2.84 0.10
N GLY A 59 5.06 2.33 0.39
CA GLY A 59 4.04 3.09 1.09
C GLY A 59 3.35 2.29 2.16
N ILE A 60 3.00 2.97 3.25
CA ILE A 60 2.15 2.45 4.31
C ILE A 60 0.80 3.14 4.31
N ARG A 61 -0.22 2.44 4.77
CA ARG A 61 -1.60 2.93 4.90
C ARG A 61 -2.22 2.38 6.17
N ASN A 62 -3.22 3.08 6.72
CA ASN A 62 -4.09 2.52 7.75
C ASN A 62 -4.58 1.12 7.33
N PRO A 63 -4.24 0.05 8.08
CA PRO A 63 -4.55 -1.33 7.69
C PRO A 63 -6.05 -1.62 7.65
N LEU A 64 -6.88 -0.92 8.42
CA LEU A 64 -8.33 -1.08 8.37
C LEU A 64 -8.89 -0.61 7.01
N ASP A 65 -8.54 0.60 6.58
CA ASP A 65 -8.92 1.13 5.27
C ASP A 65 -8.30 0.33 4.12
N ARG A 66 -7.06 -0.12 4.30
CA ARG A 66 -6.37 -0.96 3.32
C ARG A 66 -7.10 -2.27 3.12
N ASN A 67 -7.46 -2.97 4.19
CA ASN A 67 -8.12 -4.27 4.12
C ASN A 67 -9.49 -4.17 3.44
N VAL A 68 -10.31 -3.19 3.79
CA VAL A 68 -11.59 -2.95 3.09
C VAL A 68 -11.37 -2.65 1.60
N SER A 69 -10.39 -1.80 1.29
CA SER A 69 -10.06 -1.45 -0.10
C SER A 69 -9.51 -2.65 -0.88
N TYR A 70 -8.73 -3.52 -0.23
CA TYR A 70 -8.20 -4.74 -0.80
C TYR A 70 -9.31 -5.74 -1.11
N PHE A 71 -10.22 -5.99 -0.16
CA PHE A 71 -11.38 -6.85 -0.35
C PHE A 71 -12.17 -6.46 -1.60
N PHE A 72 -12.59 -5.20 -1.71
CA PHE A 72 -13.37 -4.73 -2.85
C PHE A 72 -12.62 -4.73 -4.18
N GLN A 73 -11.31 -4.70 -4.20
CA GLN A 73 -10.55 -4.83 -5.45
C GLN A 73 -10.43 -6.29 -5.88
N HIS A 74 -10.27 -7.22 -4.95
CA HIS A 74 -9.89 -8.60 -5.27
C HIS A 74 -11.09 -9.56 -5.29
N CYS A 75 -12.18 -9.25 -4.59
CA CYS A 75 -13.36 -10.11 -4.56
C CYS A 75 -14.08 -10.25 -5.92
N HIS A 76 -13.73 -9.46 -6.94
CA HIS A 76 -14.38 -9.50 -8.26
C HIS A 76 -13.39 -9.58 -9.44
N LEU A 77 -12.13 -9.94 -9.21
CA LEU A 77 -11.17 -10.09 -10.31
C LEU A 77 -11.42 -11.42 -11.04
N GLU A 78 -11.92 -11.34 -12.26
CA GLU A 78 -12.28 -12.48 -13.10
C GLU A 78 -11.06 -13.31 -13.58
N HIS A 79 -9.83 -12.78 -13.46
CA HIS A 79 -8.63 -13.41 -14.02
C HIS A 79 -7.74 -14.06 -12.97
N HIS A 80 -8.30 -15.07 -12.27
CA HIS A 80 -7.55 -15.85 -11.28
C HIS A 80 -6.42 -16.72 -11.86
N ASN A 81 -6.43 -17.01 -13.16
CA ASN A 81 -5.38 -17.84 -13.75
C ASN A 81 -4.03 -17.13 -13.82
N ASP A 82 -4.04 -15.80 -14.00
CA ASP A 82 -2.81 -14.99 -13.97
C ASP A 82 -2.34 -14.69 -12.54
N PHE A 83 -3.27 -14.68 -11.57
CA PHE A 83 -2.96 -14.47 -10.16
C PHE A 83 -2.33 -15.69 -9.49
N LYS A 84 -2.60 -16.92 -9.97
CA LYS A 84 -1.91 -18.12 -9.48
C LYS A 84 -0.40 -18.06 -9.71
N THR A 85 0.05 -17.34 -10.73
CA THR A 85 1.48 -17.16 -11.00
C THR A 85 2.10 -15.98 -10.25
N SER A 86 1.33 -14.96 -9.88
CA SER A 86 1.83 -13.83 -9.08
C SER A 86 1.48 -13.93 -7.59
N ALA A 87 0.41 -14.63 -7.22
CA ALA A 87 0.04 -14.91 -5.82
C ALA A 87 0.92 -16.00 -5.19
N ASN A 88 1.65 -16.80 -5.99
CA ASN A 88 2.67 -17.72 -5.46
C ASN A 88 3.82 -17.00 -4.72
N ASN A 89 3.88 -15.65 -4.76
CA ASN A 89 4.86 -14.87 -4.01
C ASN A 89 4.29 -14.22 -2.74
N TYR A 90 2.99 -14.38 -2.48
CA TYR A 90 2.31 -13.97 -1.24
C TYR A 90 1.51 -15.15 -0.69
N GLU A 91 2.22 -16.10 -0.09
CA GLU A 91 1.60 -17.16 0.70
C GLU A 91 0.78 -16.53 1.82
N GLY A 92 -0.54 -16.49 1.66
CA GLY A 92 -1.45 -16.09 2.73
C GLY A 92 -2.48 -15.00 2.43
N GLU A 93 -2.48 -14.33 1.28
CA GLU A 93 -3.57 -13.44 0.92
C GLU A 93 -4.72 -14.21 0.24
N TYR A 94 -5.52 -14.92 1.03
CA TYR A 94 -6.76 -15.51 0.52
C TYR A 94 -7.82 -14.44 0.38
N CYS A 95 -8.41 -14.33 -0.81
CA CYS A 95 -9.58 -13.51 -1.04
C CYS A 95 -10.66 -14.39 -1.70
N TYR A 96 -11.87 -14.32 -1.18
CA TYR A 96 -13.02 -14.89 -1.87
C TYR A 96 -13.25 -14.12 -3.18
N VAL A 97 -13.45 -14.85 -4.27
CA VAL A 97 -13.65 -14.24 -5.59
C VAL A 97 -15.04 -14.58 -6.10
N MET A 98 -15.77 -13.55 -6.46
CA MET A 98 -17.07 -13.64 -7.09
C MET A 98 -17.09 -12.81 -8.38
N PRO A 99 -17.94 -13.12 -9.36
CA PRO A 99 -18.20 -12.24 -10.49
C PRO A 99 -18.60 -10.83 -10.03
N ARG A 100 -18.27 -9.83 -10.83
CA ARG A 100 -18.56 -8.43 -10.47
C ARG A 100 -20.05 -8.16 -10.34
N GLU A 101 -20.85 -8.75 -11.18
CA GLU A 101 -22.32 -8.70 -11.16
C GLU A 101 -22.82 -9.23 -9.83
N GLU A 102 -22.33 -10.39 -9.40
CA GLU A 102 -22.63 -11.00 -8.12
C GLU A 102 -22.25 -10.10 -6.94
N LEU A 103 -21.09 -9.44 -6.98
CA LEU A 103 -20.69 -8.45 -5.95
C LEU A 103 -21.73 -7.33 -5.80
N LEU A 104 -22.28 -6.85 -6.92
CA LEU A 104 -23.27 -5.76 -6.89
C LEU A 104 -24.63 -6.22 -6.34
N GLU A 105 -24.99 -7.47 -6.57
CA GLU A 105 -26.26 -8.09 -6.13
C GLU A 105 -26.19 -8.64 -4.71
N THR A 106 -25.01 -9.14 -4.29
CA THR A 106 -24.82 -9.73 -2.94
C THR A 106 -25.20 -8.75 -1.84
N ASP A 107 -25.92 -9.23 -0.84
CA ASP A 107 -26.26 -8.43 0.34
C ASP A 107 -25.03 -7.91 1.07
N THR A 108 -25.12 -6.71 1.62
CA THR A 108 -23.95 -6.08 2.26
C THR A 108 -23.53 -6.81 3.55
N LEU A 109 -24.46 -7.41 4.28
CA LEU A 109 -24.11 -8.20 5.49
C LEU A 109 -23.39 -9.49 5.10
N GLU A 110 -23.78 -10.11 3.97
CA GLU A 110 -23.07 -11.26 3.44
C GLU A 110 -21.64 -10.88 3.00
N LEU A 111 -21.46 -9.73 2.34
CA LEU A 111 -20.11 -9.22 2.01
C LEU A 111 -19.26 -8.97 3.27
N ILE A 112 -19.86 -8.50 4.36
CA ILE A 112 -19.15 -8.34 5.64
C ILE A 112 -18.71 -9.70 6.19
N ASN A 113 -19.58 -10.72 6.13
CA ASN A 113 -19.22 -12.07 6.54
C ASN A 113 -18.08 -12.65 5.69
N LEU A 114 -18.13 -12.47 4.38
CA LEU A 114 -17.07 -12.89 3.45
C LEU A 114 -15.75 -12.17 3.74
N PHE A 115 -15.79 -10.87 4.03
CA PHE A 115 -14.62 -10.09 4.42
C PHE A 115 -13.92 -10.71 5.63
N PHE A 116 -14.66 -11.03 6.70
CA PHE A 116 -14.05 -11.60 7.90
C PHE A 116 -13.60 -13.06 7.75
N SER A 117 -14.28 -13.85 6.93
CA SER A 117 -14.02 -15.30 6.82
C SER A 117 -12.99 -15.68 5.77
N HIS A 118 -12.78 -14.84 4.75
CA HIS A 118 -11.97 -15.22 3.57
C HIS A 118 -10.77 -14.30 3.28
N GLN A 119 -10.54 -13.26 4.08
CA GLN A 119 -9.40 -12.39 3.88
C GLN A 119 -8.33 -12.60 4.96
N ASN A 120 -7.06 -12.69 4.57
CA ASN A 120 -5.96 -12.58 5.52
C ASN A 120 -5.76 -11.12 5.90
N HIS A 121 -6.29 -10.74 7.06
CA HIS A 121 -6.26 -9.36 7.55
C HIS A 121 -4.89 -8.90 8.05
N PHE A 122 -3.96 -9.83 8.32
CA PHE A 122 -2.65 -9.53 8.90
C PHE A 122 -1.52 -9.52 7.89
N SER A 123 -1.74 -10.00 6.68
CA SER A 123 -0.75 -10.06 5.60
C SER A 123 0.00 -8.75 5.36
N PHE A 124 -0.69 -7.61 5.59
CA PHE A 124 -0.09 -6.30 5.47
C PHE A 124 1.02 -6.04 6.51
N ASN A 125 0.78 -6.43 7.76
CA ASN A 125 1.78 -6.31 8.82
C ASN A 125 2.93 -7.29 8.60
N ASP A 126 2.64 -8.52 8.18
CA ASP A 126 3.65 -9.55 7.89
C ASP A 126 4.59 -9.08 6.78
N TRP A 127 4.05 -8.44 5.74
CA TRP A 127 4.85 -7.85 4.67
C TRP A 127 5.85 -6.80 5.21
N PHE A 128 5.42 -5.93 6.12
CA PHE A 128 6.29 -4.90 6.69
C PHE A 128 7.32 -5.46 7.67
N TYR A 129 7.03 -6.53 8.40
CA TYR A 129 8.04 -7.19 9.23
C TYR A 129 9.19 -7.72 8.36
N GLU A 130 8.90 -8.42 7.27
CA GLU A 130 9.91 -8.89 6.34
C GLU A 130 10.62 -7.72 5.63
N PHE A 131 9.89 -6.68 5.24
CA PHE A 131 10.46 -5.47 4.64
C PHE A 131 11.47 -4.80 5.56
N PHE A 132 11.19 -4.69 6.86
CA PHE A 132 12.13 -4.15 7.83
C PHE A 132 13.37 -5.03 8.01
N GLU A 133 13.20 -6.36 7.99
CA GLU A 133 14.33 -7.30 8.03
C GLU A 133 15.26 -7.15 6.82
N ILE A 134 14.71 -6.85 5.65
CA ILE A 134 15.49 -6.66 4.42
C ILE A 134 16.18 -5.31 4.42
N THR A 135 15.47 -4.23 4.75
CA THR A 135 15.95 -2.85 4.58
C THR A 135 16.71 -2.29 5.77
N LYS A 136 16.51 -2.85 6.96
CA LYS A 136 17.09 -2.42 8.24
C LYS A 136 16.81 -0.95 8.61
N ILE A 137 15.76 -0.35 8.06
CA ILE A 137 15.44 1.08 8.33
C ILE A 137 14.84 1.33 9.70
N VAL A 138 14.42 0.28 10.41
CA VAL A 138 13.79 0.39 11.74
C VAL A 138 14.67 1.10 12.77
N ASP A 139 15.99 1.08 12.57
CA ASP A 139 16.96 1.76 13.45
C ASP A 139 17.05 3.27 13.20
N THR A 140 16.36 3.77 12.17
CA THR A 140 16.34 5.19 11.80
C THR A 140 14.94 5.76 12.02
N ALA A 141 14.84 6.87 12.74
CA ALA A 141 13.55 7.50 13.03
C ALA A 141 12.82 7.93 11.74
N PHE A 142 11.50 7.72 11.71
CA PHE A 142 10.61 8.23 10.66
C PHE A 142 9.92 9.52 11.11
N ASP A 143 9.91 10.54 10.27
CA ASP A 143 9.17 11.78 10.54
C ASP A 143 7.66 11.58 10.27
N LYS A 144 6.94 11.23 11.33
CA LYS A 144 5.48 10.98 11.30
C LYS A 144 4.67 12.23 10.94
N ASN A 145 5.19 13.42 11.19
CA ASN A 145 4.50 14.67 10.89
C ASN A 145 4.54 14.97 9.39
N VAL A 146 5.70 14.79 8.78
CA VAL A 146 5.87 14.92 7.34
C VAL A 146 5.21 13.75 6.60
N GLY A 147 5.44 12.52 7.06
CA GLY A 147 4.85 11.33 6.48
C GLY A 147 5.46 10.91 5.15
N ILE A 148 6.64 11.43 4.81
CA ILE A 148 7.47 10.99 3.68
C ILE A 148 8.93 11.17 4.05
N GLN A 149 9.75 10.15 3.76
CA GLN A 149 11.18 10.18 4.08
C GLN A 149 11.99 9.38 3.07
N ILE A 150 13.21 9.84 2.79
CA ILE A 150 14.17 9.15 1.93
C ILE A 150 15.35 8.73 2.81
N TYR A 151 15.67 7.44 2.76
CA TYR A 151 16.79 6.81 3.44
C TYR A 151 17.88 6.49 2.43
N SER A 152 19.14 6.72 2.79
CA SER A 152 20.29 6.19 2.07
C SER A 152 20.54 4.74 2.50
N LEU A 153 20.67 3.85 1.55
CA LEU A 153 20.95 2.43 1.75
C LEU A 153 22.35 2.09 1.17
N PRO A 154 22.91 0.90 1.47
CA PRO A 154 24.16 0.46 0.84
C PRO A 154 24.11 0.50 -0.69
N ASN A 155 25.27 0.53 -1.33
CA ASN A 155 25.46 0.52 -2.79
C ASN A 155 24.79 1.70 -3.51
N ASN A 156 24.78 2.88 -2.90
CA ASN A 156 24.10 4.08 -3.41
C ASN A 156 22.63 3.84 -3.74
N ASN A 157 21.98 2.89 -3.06
CA ASN A 157 20.57 2.71 -3.15
C ASN A 157 19.84 3.70 -2.21
N TYR A 158 18.62 4.05 -2.56
CA TYR A 158 17.77 4.94 -1.79
C TYR A 158 16.40 4.29 -1.59
N LEU A 159 15.80 4.57 -0.45
CA LEU A 159 14.46 4.12 -0.13
C LEU A 159 13.58 5.30 0.23
N MET A 160 12.57 5.58 -0.57
CA MET A 160 11.49 6.51 -0.23
C MET A 160 10.35 5.74 0.42
N VAL A 161 10.01 6.13 1.63
CA VAL A 161 8.82 5.64 2.35
C VAL A 161 7.81 6.75 2.48
N TYR A 162 6.55 6.48 2.19
CA TYR A 162 5.46 7.45 2.33
C TYR A 162 4.27 6.87 3.09
N VAL A 163 3.59 7.73 3.81
CA VAL A 163 2.29 7.45 4.45
C VAL A 163 1.18 7.86 3.48
N TYR A 164 0.31 6.91 3.11
CA TYR A 164 -0.77 7.12 2.14
C TYR A 164 -1.65 8.32 2.49
N GLU A 165 -2.02 8.45 3.76
CA GLU A 165 -2.88 9.52 4.26
C GLU A 165 -2.22 10.92 4.16
N LYS A 166 -0.91 10.96 3.97
CA LYS A 166 -0.12 12.20 3.83
C LYS A 166 0.28 12.53 2.38
N ILE A 167 -0.10 11.71 1.38
CA ILE A 167 0.24 11.97 -0.03
C ILE A 167 -0.25 13.35 -0.47
N SER A 168 -1.51 13.68 -0.16
CA SER A 168 -2.11 14.97 -0.57
C SER A 168 -1.38 16.18 -0.03
N THR A 169 -0.86 16.12 1.19
CA THR A 169 -0.08 17.20 1.81
C THR A 169 1.35 17.27 1.29
N ASN A 170 1.85 16.20 0.68
CA ASN A 170 3.20 16.08 0.12
C ASN A 170 3.26 16.15 -1.40
N LEU A 171 2.17 16.50 -2.09
CA LEU A 171 2.12 16.52 -3.57
C LEU A 171 3.22 17.40 -4.16
N ASN A 172 3.41 18.60 -3.63
CA ASN A 172 4.45 19.52 -4.12
C ASN A 172 5.86 18.94 -3.98
N PHE A 173 6.14 18.25 -2.87
CA PHE A 173 7.41 17.56 -2.70
C PHE A 173 7.57 16.43 -3.71
N ILE A 174 6.56 15.57 -3.87
CA ILE A 174 6.57 14.43 -4.81
C ILE A 174 6.77 14.93 -6.24
N GLN A 175 6.01 15.94 -6.66
CA GLN A 175 6.10 16.52 -7.99
C GLN A 175 7.48 17.12 -8.25
N SER A 176 8.00 17.90 -7.30
CA SER A 176 9.33 18.51 -7.40
C SER A 176 10.45 17.47 -7.39
N PHE A 177 10.36 16.45 -6.54
CA PHE A 177 11.36 15.40 -6.42
C PHE A 177 11.49 14.58 -7.71
N PHE A 178 10.36 14.18 -8.32
CA PHE A 178 10.33 13.39 -9.55
C PHE A 178 10.31 14.23 -10.83
N ASN A 179 10.29 15.55 -10.73
CA ASN A 179 10.16 16.47 -11.86
C ASN A 179 8.92 16.15 -12.74
N ILE A 180 7.79 15.89 -12.09
CA ILE A 180 6.50 15.59 -12.74
C ILE A 180 5.53 16.76 -12.62
N LYS A 181 4.75 17.02 -13.68
CA LYS A 181 3.77 18.12 -13.70
C LYS A 181 2.54 17.83 -12.86
N GLU A 182 2.12 16.57 -12.84
CA GLU A 182 0.90 16.12 -12.17
C GLU A 182 1.11 14.74 -11.55
N PHE A 183 0.61 14.56 -10.33
CA PHE A 183 0.52 13.26 -9.68
C PHE A 183 -0.84 12.64 -9.99
N ARG A 184 -0.85 11.51 -10.69
CA ARG A 184 -2.08 10.82 -11.09
C ARG A 184 -2.69 10.07 -9.92
N HIS A 185 -3.96 10.28 -9.69
CA HIS A 185 -4.74 9.53 -8.69
C HIS A 185 -5.44 8.35 -9.35
N ASP A 186 -4.72 7.25 -9.52
CA ASP A 186 -5.29 6.01 -10.07
C ASP A 186 -6.00 5.18 -8.98
N ASN A 187 -6.95 4.33 -9.45
CA ASN A 187 -7.74 3.45 -8.57
C ASN A 187 -8.53 4.19 -7.48
N ASN A 188 -9.00 5.39 -7.79
CA ASN A 188 -9.91 6.09 -6.90
C ASN A 188 -11.24 5.32 -6.81
N SER A 189 -11.53 4.73 -5.64
CA SER A 189 -12.77 3.99 -5.38
C SER A 189 -14.04 4.81 -5.64
N SER A 190 -13.91 6.16 -5.68
CA SER A 190 -15.02 7.06 -6.01
C SER A 190 -15.50 6.95 -7.47
N ILE A 191 -14.68 6.40 -8.36
CA ILE A 191 -14.96 6.27 -9.80
C ILE A 191 -15.44 4.85 -10.14
N LEU A 192 -15.27 3.89 -9.23
CA LEU A 192 -15.59 2.49 -9.48
C LEU A 192 -17.10 2.26 -9.54
N LYS A 193 -17.53 1.34 -10.42
CA LYS A 193 -18.95 0.97 -10.58
C LYS A 193 -19.61 0.46 -9.28
N HIS A 194 -18.83 -0.04 -8.32
CA HIS A 194 -19.29 -0.50 -7.01
C HIS A 194 -19.20 0.55 -5.87
N LYS A 195 -19.04 1.82 -6.22
CA LYS A 195 -18.87 2.93 -5.24
C LYS A 195 -19.94 2.93 -4.14
N THR A 196 -21.21 2.77 -4.54
CA THR A 196 -22.32 2.78 -3.60
C THR A 196 -22.23 1.58 -2.64
N LYS A 197 -21.99 0.39 -3.15
CA LYS A 197 -21.81 -0.82 -2.36
C LYS A 197 -20.63 -0.69 -1.38
N TYR A 198 -19.49 -0.20 -1.87
CA TYR A 198 -18.30 0.08 -1.04
C TYR A 198 -18.61 1.06 0.10
N LYS A 199 -19.36 2.14 -0.18
CA LYS A 199 -19.76 3.09 0.83
C LYS A 199 -20.69 2.45 1.86
N THR A 200 -21.75 1.76 1.42
CA THR A 200 -22.69 1.07 2.31
C THR A 200 -21.96 0.04 3.18
N PHE A 201 -21.04 -0.71 2.62
CA PHE A 201 -20.20 -1.65 3.38
C PHE A 201 -19.42 -0.94 4.50
N LYS A 202 -18.76 0.18 4.20
CA LYS A 202 -18.01 0.96 5.20
C LYS A 202 -18.90 1.57 6.29
N ASP A 203 -20.12 1.93 5.93
CA ASP A 203 -21.08 2.50 6.87
C ASP A 203 -21.68 1.44 7.83
N LEU A 204 -21.76 0.18 7.38
CA LEU A 204 -22.36 -0.93 8.13
C LEU A 204 -21.35 -1.82 8.85
N ILE A 205 -20.11 -1.91 8.38
CA ILE A 205 -19.13 -2.79 9.03
C ILE A 205 -18.81 -2.30 10.45
N VAL A 206 -18.91 -3.24 11.40
CA VAL A 206 -18.50 -3.03 12.79
C VAL A 206 -17.24 -3.85 13.03
N LEU A 207 -16.16 -3.17 13.42
CA LEU A 207 -14.89 -3.80 13.76
C LEU A 207 -14.74 -3.84 15.27
N ASP A 208 -14.71 -5.03 15.86
CA ASP A 208 -14.51 -5.16 17.31
C ASP A 208 -13.13 -4.60 17.74
N ASP A 209 -13.05 -4.21 19.00
CA ASP A 209 -11.86 -3.54 19.53
C ASP A 209 -10.63 -4.46 19.57
N GLY A 210 -10.84 -5.76 19.72
CA GLY A 210 -9.75 -6.75 19.67
C GLY A 210 -9.13 -6.84 18.27
N TYR A 211 -9.97 -6.85 17.23
CA TYR A 211 -9.51 -6.82 15.84
C TYR A 211 -8.76 -5.52 15.52
N LYS A 212 -9.34 -4.35 15.87
CA LYS A 212 -8.71 -3.05 15.68
C LYS A 212 -7.37 -2.97 16.39
N THR A 213 -7.32 -3.38 17.66
CA THR A 213 -6.09 -3.37 18.47
C THR A 213 -4.99 -4.24 17.87
N LYS A 214 -5.33 -5.45 17.39
CA LYS A 214 -4.34 -6.35 16.75
C LYS A 214 -3.71 -5.74 15.49
N LEU A 215 -4.45 -4.96 14.72
CA LEU A 215 -3.95 -4.35 13.50
C LEU A 215 -3.22 -3.02 13.74
N LEU A 216 -3.71 -2.21 14.68
CA LEU A 216 -3.24 -0.84 14.89
C LEU A 216 -2.14 -0.76 15.96
N ASN A 217 -2.17 -1.60 17.00
CA ASN A 217 -1.18 -1.54 18.08
C ASN A 217 0.06 -2.41 17.80
N THR A 218 0.66 -2.22 16.63
CA THR A 218 1.85 -2.95 16.20
C THR A 218 3.08 -2.03 16.18
N PRO A 219 4.31 -2.57 16.30
CA PRO A 219 5.53 -1.78 16.13
C PRO A 219 5.57 -1.03 14.80
N ILE A 220 5.04 -1.62 13.73
CA ILE A 220 4.95 -0.99 12.40
C ILE A 220 4.10 0.26 12.44
N MET A 221 2.90 0.18 13.01
CA MET A 221 2.02 1.33 13.12
C MET A 221 2.64 2.43 13.98
N LYS A 222 3.23 2.07 15.12
CA LYS A 222 3.93 3.00 16.01
C LYS A 222 5.17 3.63 15.37
N TYR A 223 5.81 2.95 14.43
CA TYR A 223 6.93 3.50 13.69
C TYR A 223 6.49 4.62 12.72
N PHE A 224 5.37 4.42 11.99
CA PHE A 224 4.94 5.32 10.93
C PHE A 224 3.90 6.37 11.36
N TYR A 225 3.11 6.12 12.42
CA TYR A 225 2.02 7.00 12.85
C TYR A 225 2.21 7.47 14.28
N SER A 226 1.70 8.66 14.58
CA SER A 226 1.59 9.13 15.96
C SER A 226 0.48 8.38 16.71
N ASP A 227 0.52 8.44 18.05
CA ASP A 227 -0.51 7.80 18.87
C ASP A 227 -1.90 8.41 18.60
N GLU A 228 -1.97 9.73 18.36
CA GLU A 228 -3.21 10.43 18.00
C GLU A 228 -3.80 9.93 16.68
N ALA A 229 -2.95 9.68 15.68
CA ALA A 229 -3.39 9.13 14.38
C ALA A 229 -3.90 7.69 14.54
N ILE A 230 -3.23 6.87 15.35
CA ILE A 230 -3.66 5.49 15.66
C ILE A 230 -5.01 5.50 16.39
N GLU A 231 -5.20 6.40 17.37
CA GLU A 231 -6.48 6.58 18.06
C GLU A 231 -7.60 7.05 17.11
N GLU A 232 -7.29 7.95 16.17
CA GLU A 232 -8.25 8.38 15.14
C GLU A 232 -8.68 7.20 14.27
N PHE A 233 -7.74 6.35 13.83
CA PHE A 233 -8.05 5.15 13.08
C PHE A 233 -8.93 4.18 13.88
N HIS A 234 -8.66 4.00 15.18
CA HIS A 234 -9.46 3.15 16.05
C HIS A 234 -10.91 3.64 16.17
N ARG A 235 -11.13 4.95 16.20
CA ARG A 235 -12.47 5.57 16.29
C ARG A 235 -13.24 5.59 14.97
N LYS A 236 -12.56 5.48 13.83
CA LYS A 236 -13.14 5.60 12.50
C LYS A 236 -14.16 4.51 12.17
N TYR A 237 -13.98 3.33 12.71
CA TYR A 237 -14.89 2.19 12.54
C TYR A 237 -15.60 1.90 13.87
N LYS A 238 -16.93 1.74 13.78
CA LYS A 238 -17.78 1.45 14.95
C LYS A 238 -17.45 0.08 15.53
#